data_5c412681a1c006b89bfa0ba2114ef873
#
_entry.id   5c412681a1c006b89bfa0ba2114ef873
#
_cell.length_a   1.000
_cell.length_b   1.000
_cell.length_c   1.000
_cell.angle_alpha   90.00
_cell.angle_beta   90.00
_cell.angle_gamma   90.00
#
_symmetry.space_group_name_H-M   'P 1'
#
loop_
_entity.id
_entity.type
_entity.pdbx_description
1 polymer ?
#
loop_
_entity_poly.entity_id
_entity_poly.type
_entity_poly.pdbx_seq_one_letter_code
_entity_poly.pdbx_strand_id
1 'polypeptide(L)'
;MFQSEKAVEVIYGKQIKNLFYRRIYNLAKSKERKALKKGKAAFTLIGKAKVTDKTFNLDNSYDSGWTDNQMYLGVDCGNGNMVYGEMRGGFFPDDDNILRGFSKDDKDDDGKSKQVEIAWEDRFDEELLDTIADTSFITVGVEKDVKGKTVYKKFLSAYDAVEYLNEHLEDGMIVNVKGNIGYSEYEDNVTVKKEITSIVLSKVEDEADFKATFTQTILIAFDSIGKKDPEKNTIALNAYVVDYVGKPKIDGKKVDIKKNITYPKMFEVAINDNPEITAKMLQKFFKVKKKGTINVLTVMGDLIEGAAIVNITEDDIPDDIKELIEMGLYSEEEAKAKCAVGGNNRERRMVIIKPDITYVGQDDERKPTVAFEEAKYDDTDLYFYEQALNDAGVEVNNTDDGVSDSDDVSEEDDLLAMLDNM
;
A
#
# COMPACT_ATOMS: atom_id res chain seq x y z
N MET A 1 -30.73 1.89 -5.08
CA MET A 1 -29.86 3.04 -4.90
C MET A 1 -28.38 2.67 -4.65
N PHE A 2 -28.04 1.42 -4.41
CA PHE A 2 -26.69 0.92 -4.03
C PHE A 2 -25.77 0.44 -5.17
N GLN A 3 -26.17 0.61 -6.43
CA GLN A 3 -25.26 0.36 -7.56
C GLN A 3 -24.44 1.59 -7.98
N SER A 4 -24.69 2.77 -7.35
CA SER A 4 -24.12 4.04 -7.81
C SER A 4 -22.71 4.31 -7.29
N GLU A 5 -22.31 3.84 -6.11
CA GLU A 5 -21.02 4.21 -5.52
C GLU A 5 -19.83 3.38 -6.03
N LYS A 6 -20.00 2.06 -6.23
CA LYS A 6 -18.98 1.28 -6.98
C LYS A 6 -18.84 1.78 -8.43
N ALA A 7 -19.94 2.22 -9.03
CA ALA A 7 -19.90 2.84 -10.34
C ALA A 7 -19.20 4.20 -10.30
N VAL A 8 -19.32 4.97 -9.23
CA VAL A 8 -18.68 6.28 -9.08
C VAL A 8 -17.15 6.12 -8.86
N GLU A 9 -16.70 5.21 -8.02
CA GLU A 9 -15.26 4.95 -7.81
C GLU A 9 -14.59 4.40 -9.07
N VAL A 10 -15.25 3.50 -9.79
CA VAL A 10 -14.78 2.97 -11.08
C VAL A 10 -14.89 4.04 -12.18
N ILE A 11 -15.92 4.89 -12.18
CA ILE A 11 -16.09 5.96 -13.16
C ILE A 11 -15.10 7.11 -12.91
N TYR A 12 -14.85 7.52 -11.65
CA TYR A 12 -13.83 8.50 -11.32
C TYR A 12 -12.42 7.98 -11.64
N GLY A 13 -12.12 6.74 -11.33
CA GLY A 13 -10.86 6.10 -11.72
C GLY A 13 -10.67 6.05 -13.24
N LYS A 14 -11.71 5.71 -14.01
CA LYS A 14 -11.69 5.70 -15.48
C LYS A 14 -11.62 7.11 -16.08
N GLN A 15 -12.33 8.09 -15.53
CA GLN A 15 -12.32 9.47 -16.04
C GLN A 15 -10.98 10.18 -15.79
N ILE A 16 -10.38 9.99 -14.62
CA ILE A 16 -9.04 10.51 -14.30
C ILE A 16 -8.01 9.86 -15.22
N LYS A 17 -8.06 8.54 -15.42
CA LYS A 17 -7.21 7.84 -16.38
C LYS A 17 -7.33 8.43 -17.79
N ASN A 18 -8.53 8.53 -18.34
CA ASN A 18 -8.73 8.93 -19.74
C ASN A 18 -8.34 10.38 -20.04
N LEU A 19 -8.60 11.34 -19.14
CA LEU A 19 -8.23 12.74 -19.32
C LEU A 19 -6.70 12.94 -19.30
N PHE A 20 -5.99 12.24 -18.41
CA PHE A 20 -4.54 12.30 -18.31
C PHE A 20 -3.82 11.53 -19.42
N TYR A 21 -4.29 10.34 -19.82
CA TYR A 21 -3.70 9.53 -20.87
C TYR A 21 -3.65 10.25 -22.21
N ARG A 22 -4.74 10.89 -22.63
CA ARG A 22 -4.80 11.61 -23.92
C ARG A 22 -3.84 12.79 -23.98
N ARG A 23 -3.64 13.52 -22.87
CA ARG A 23 -2.78 14.70 -22.82
C ARG A 23 -1.30 14.35 -22.84
N ILE A 24 -0.90 13.30 -22.14
CA ILE A 24 0.50 12.87 -22.04
C ILE A 24 0.95 12.10 -23.29
N TYR A 25 0.09 11.30 -23.91
CA TYR A 25 0.42 10.49 -25.07
C TYR A 25 0.86 11.32 -26.28
N ASN A 26 0.26 12.50 -26.49
CA ASN A 26 0.59 13.38 -27.61
C ASN A 26 1.86 14.22 -27.39
N LEU A 27 2.28 14.45 -26.14
CA LEU A 27 3.47 15.24 -25.81
C LEU A 27 4.75 14.40 -25.72
N ALA A 28 4.63 13.09 -25.48
CA ALA A 28 5.76 12.23 -25.13
C ALA A 28 6.63 11.74 -26.32
N LYS A 29 6.31 12.07 -27.55
CA LYS A 29 7.03 11.57 -28.74
C LYS A 29 8.43 12.15 -28.99
N SER A 30 8.87 13.17 -28.22
CA SER A 30 10.10 13.93 -28.57
C SER A 30 11.11 14.18 -27.45
N LYS A 31 10.83 13.82 -26.19
CA LYS A 31 11.74 14.07 -25.05
C LYS A 31 12.18 12.76 -24.40
N GLU A 32 13.48 12.63 -24.14
CA GLU A 32 14.01 11.54 -23.31
C GLU A 32 13.43 11.66 -21.88
N ARG A 33 12.70 10.62 -21.43
CA ARG A 33 12.08 10.58 -20.11
C ARG A 33 13.11 10.38 -19.03
N LYS A 34 12.99 11.12 -17.93
CA LYS A 34 13.75 10.81 -16.73
C LYS A 34 13.26 9.49 -16.12
N ALA A 35 14.20 8.63 -15.72
CA ALA A 35 13.84 7.39 -15.05
C ALA A 35 13.20 7.68 -13.68
N LEU A 36 11.98 7.19 -13.49
CA LEU A 36 11.28 7.25 -12.21
C LEU A 36 11.97 6.36 -11.19
N LYS A 37 12.02 6.79 -9.94
CA LYS A 37 12.55 6.00 -8.83
C LYS A 37 11.42 5.50 -7.95
N LYS A 38 11.39 4.18 -7.66
CA LYS A 38 10.56 3.64 -6.60
C LYS A 38 11.05 4.23 -5.27
N GLY A 39 10.15 4.89 -4.54
CA GLY A 39 10.44 5.44 -3.24
C GLY A 39 10.04 4.49 -2.11
N LYS A 40 9.85 5.03 -0.89
CA LYS A 40 9.32 4.27 0.24
C LYS A 40 7.88 3.85 -0.05
N ALA A 41 7.55 2.60 0.27
CA ALA A 41 6.21 2.05 0.23
C ALA A 41 6.14 0.93 1.27
N ALA A 42 5.81 1.28 2.52
CA ALA A 42 5.89 0.37 3.65
C ALA A 42 4.69 0.55 4.58
N PHE A 43 4.38 -0.51 5.33
CA PHE A 43 3.34 -0.47 6.36
C PHE A 43 3.82 -1.05 7.68
N THR A 44 3.13 -0.67 8.74
CA THR A 44 3.30 -1.23 10.08
C THR A 44 1.94 -1.42 10.72
N LEU A 45 1.65 -2.63 11.21
CA LEU A 45 0.44 -2.96 11.94
C LEU A 45 0.82 -3.37 13.35
N ILE A 46 0.15 -2.81 14.34
CA ILE A 46 0.26 -3.20 15.73
C ILE A 46 -1.14 -3.55 16.21
N GLY A 47 -1.35 -4.79 16.65
CA GLY A 47 -2.66 -5.26 17.06
C GLY A 47 -2.69 -6.76 17.30
N LYS A 48 -3.89 -7.32 17.40
CA LYS A 48 -4.10 -8.76 17.61
C LYS A 48 -4.08 -9.50 16.27
N ALA A 49 -3.26 -10.52 16.18
CA ALA A 49 -3.28 -11.46 15.06
C ALA A 49 -4.62 -12.19 15.01
N LYS A 50 -5.22 -12.26 13.81
CA LYS A 50 -6.42 -13.06 13.54
C LYS A 50 -6.04 -14.30 12.78
N VAL A 51 -5.88 -15.41 13.49
CA VAL A 51 -5.54 -16.70 12.92
C VAL A 51 -6.79 -17.57 12.83
N THR A 52 -7.06 -18.10 11.65
CA THR A 52 -8.18 -18.98 11.35
C THR A 52 -7.70 -20.14 10.48
N ASP A 53 -8.57 -21.11 10.21
CA ASP A 53 -8.33 -22.21 9.28
C ASP A 53 -7.98 -21.79 7.84
N LYS A 54 -8.21 -20.51 7.49
CA LYS A 54 -7.92 -19.92 6.18
C LYS A 54 -6.66 -19.07 6.17
N THR A 55 -6.00 -18.89 7.31
CA THR A 55 -4.82 -18.02 7.41
C THR A 55 -3.63 -18.61 6.69
N PHE A 56 -3.43 -19.92 6.80
CA PHE A 56 -2.33 -20.63 6.19
C PHE A 56 -2.82 -21.60 5.12
N ASN A 57 -2.10 -21.65 4.01
CA ASN A 57 -2.30 -22.63 2.95
C ASN A 57 -0.91 -23.12 2.54
N LEU A 58 -0.60 -24.37 2.90
CA LEU A 58 0.73 -24.96 2.77
C LEU A 58 0.78 -25.95 1.61
N ASP A 59 1.98 -26.10 1.03
CA ASP A 59 2.31 -27.09 0.02
C ASP A 59 1.37 -27.06 -1.20
N ASN A 60 0.96 -25.83 -1.60
CA ASN A 60 0.13 -25.68 -2.78
C ASN A 60 0.93 -26.03 -4.03
N SER A 61 0.53 -27.08 -4.73
CA SER A 61 1.14 -27.50 -5.98
C SER A 61 0.28 -27.09 -7.17
N TYR A 62 0.93 -26.57 -8.21
CA TYR A 62 0.30 -26.06 -9.43
C TYR A 62 0.72 -26.89 -10.65
N ASP A 63 -0.11 -26.92 -11.68
CA ASP A 63 0.19 -27.59 -12.96
C ASP A 63 1.50 -27.13 -13.61
N SER A 64 1.99 -25.96 -13.23
CA SER A 64 3.30 -25.46 -13.67
C SER A 64 4.51 -26.11 -13.00
N GLY A 65 4.29 -27.00 -12.01
CA GLY A 65 5.31 -27.56 -11.14
C GLY A 65 5.70 -26.66 -9.96
N TRP A 66 5.16 -25.42 -9.89
CA TRP A 66 5.39 -24.53 -8.75
C TRP A 66 4.74 -25.06 -7.48
N THR A 67 5.47 -25.02 -6.38
CA THR A 67 4.95 -25.32 -5.03
C THR A 67 5.18 -24.14 -4.13
N ASP A 68 4.15 -23.71 -3.36
CA ASP A 68 4.27 -22.57 -2.45
C ASP A 68 3.53 -22.75 -1.13
N ASN A 69 3.99 -21.96 -0.15
CA ASN A 69 3.29 -21.68 1.09
C ASN A 69 2.75 -20.25 1.07
N GLN A 70 1.53 -20.08 1.53
CA GLN A 70 0.84 -18.79 1.58
C GLN A 70 0.27 -18.54 2.98
N MET A 71 0.36 -17.30 3.41
CA MET A 71 -0.29 -16.80 4.60
C MET A 71 -1.05 -15.51 4.28
N TYR A 72 -2.33 -15.46 4.68
CA TYR A 72 -3.15 -14.26 4.69
C TYR A 72 -3.52 -13.93 6.13
N LEU A 73 -2.80 -12.98 6.72
CA LEU A 73 -2.96 -12.60 8.12
C LEU A 73 -3.78 -11.33 8.25
N GLY A 74 -4.88 -11.40 9.00
CA GLY A 74 -5.59 -10.24 9.51
C GLY A 74 -4.95 -9.77 10.81
N VAL A 75 -4.83 -8.45 10.99
CA VAL A 75 -4.40 -7.85 12.26
C VAL A 75 -5.48 -6.87 12.69
N ASP A 76 -6.08 -7.12 13.84
CA ASP A 76 -7.03 -6.19 14.46
C ASP A 76 -6.24 -5.05 15.12
N CYS A 77 -6.24 -3.92 14.45
CA CYS A 77 -5.52 -2.72 14.87
C CYS A 77 -6.37 -1.77 15.73
N GLY A 78 -7.45 -2.29 16.34
CA GLY A 78 -8.37 -1.55 17.18
C GLY A 78 -9.43 -0.77 16.40
N ASN A 79 -10.49 -0.35 17.09
CA ASN A 79 -11.60 0.45 16.53
C ASN A 79 -12.25 -0.16 15.26
N GLY A 80 -12.33 -1.49 15.18
CA GLY A 80 -12.86 -2.20 14.01
C GLY A 80 -11.95 -2.17 12.77
N ASN A 81 -10.72 -1.68 12.91
CA ASN A 81 -9.75 -1.59 11.81
C ASN A 81 -9.00 -2.93 11.64
N MET A 82 -9.53 -3.82 10.82
CA MET A 82 -8.94 -5.12 10.48
C MET A 82 -8.15 -5.01 9.18
N VAL A 83 -6.83 -4.97 9.28
CA VAL A 83 -5.93 -4.84 8.13
C VAL A 83 -5.32 -6.19 7.77
N TYR A 84 -5.37 -6.53 6.47
CA TYR A 84 -4.83 -7.79 5.97
C TYR A 84 -3.51 -7.58 5.24
N GLY A 85 -2.55 -8.47 5.52
CA GLY A 85 -1.30 -8.60 4.77
C GLY A 85 -1.10 -10.04 4.31
N GLU A 86 -0.23 -10.22 3.32
CA GLU A 86 0.10 -11.52 2.76
C GLU A 86 1.59 -11.82 2.87
N MET A 87 1.93 -13.10 2.99
CA MET A 87 3.28 -13.63 2.80
C MET A 87 3.17 -14.85 1.92
N ARG A 88 3.98 -14.91 0.85
CA ARG A 88 3.95 -16.02 -0.10
C ARG A 88 5.33 -16.28 -0.63
N GLY A 89 5.74 -17.54 -0.61
CA GLY A 89 6.98 -17.98 -1.22
C GLY A 89 6.90 -19.44 -1.64
N GLY A 90 7.75 -19.81 -2.55
CA GLY A 90 7.75 -21.18 -3.07
C GLY A 90 8.96 -21.44 -3.97
N PHE A 91 8.95 -22.59 -4.60
CA PHE A 91 10.03 -23.10 -5.42
C PHE A 91 9.50 -24.09 -6.48
N PHE A 92 10.34 -24.44 -7.45
CA PHE A 92 10.08 -25.49 -8.40
C PHE A 92 10.90 -26.72 -7.98
N PRO A 93 10.28 -27.84 -7.52
CA PRO A 93 11.01 -29.00 -6.98
C PRO A 93 12.04 -29.61 -7.94
N ASP A 94 11.78 -29.53 -9.23
CA ASP A 94 12.61 -30.14 -10.28
C ASP A 94 13.63 -29.16 -10.92
N ASP A 95 13.70 -27.90 -10.44
CA ASP A 95 14.57 -26.85 -11.00
C ASP A 95 15.61 -26.36 -9.97
N ASP A 96 16.73 -25.83 -10.45
CA ASP A 96 17.68 -25.09 -9.64
C ASP A 96 17.08 -23.76 -9.18
N ASN A 97 16.62 -23.70 -7.95
CA ASN A 97 16.00 -22.51 -7.38
C ASN A 97 17.06 -21.60 -6.77
N ILE A 98 16.93 -20.31 -7.05
CA ILE A 98 17.87 -19.29 -6.54
C ILE A 98 17.10 -18.24 -5.75
N LEU A 99 17.51 -18.05 -4.51
CA LEU A 99 17.11 -16.92 -3.66
C LEU A 99 18.05 -15.73 -3.91
N ARG A 100 17.55 -14.54 -3.67
CA ARG A 100 18.32 -13.31 -3.84
C ARG A 100 18.35 -12.51 -2.56
N GLY A 101 19.55 -12.19 -2.12
CA GLY A 101 19.81 -11.32 -1.00
C GLY A 101 20.75 -10.18 -1.36
N PHE A 102 21.14 -9.40 -0.37
CA PHE A 102 22.15 -8.36 -0.51
C PHE A 102 23.32 -8.68 0.41
N SER A 103 24.54 -8.46 -0.07
CA SER A 103 25.74 -8.63 0.75
C SER A 103 25.76 -7.60 1.89
N LYS A 104 26.22 -8.02 3.05
CA LYS A 104 26.41 -7.17 4.21
C LYS A 104 27.58 -6.19 4.00
N ASP A 105 28.66 -6.68 3.45
CA ASP A 105 29.94 -5.98 3.35
C ASP A 105 30.25 -5.48 1.94
N ASP A 106 29.91 -6.27 0.90
CA ASP A 106 30.19 -5.90 -0.48
C ASP A 106 29.26 -4.80 -0.98
N LYS A 107 29.87 -3.76 -1.53
CA LYS A 107 29.18 -2.61 -2.13
C LYS A 107 29.48 -2.52 -3.62
N ASP A 108 28.52 -1.97 -4.38
CA ASP A 108 28.73 -1.54 -5.75
C ASP A 108 29.46 -0.19 -5.82
N ASP A 109 29.72 0.30 -7.03
CA ASP A 109 30.40 1.57 -7.27
C ASP A 109 29.62 2.78 -6.74
N ASP A 110 28.31 2.64 -6.54
CA ASP A 110 27.42 3.65 -5.94
C ASP A 110 27.32 3.53 -4.41
N GLY A 111 28.04 2.58 -3.80
CA GLY A 111 28.03 2.31 -2.35
C GLY A 111 26.82 1.53 -1.86
N LYS A 112 26.01 0.95 -2.76
CA LYS A 112 24.88 0.08 -2.41
C LYS A 112 25.36 -1.35 -2.21
N SER A 113 24.69 -2.09 -1.32
CA SER A 113 24.96 -3.52 -1.13
C SER A 113 24.76 -4.28 -2.44
N LYS A 114 25.76 -5.10 -2.81
CA LYS A 114 25.68 -5.96 -3.98
C LYS A 114 24.66 -7.06 -3.78
N GLN A 115 23.92 -7.37 -4.83
CA GLN A 115 23.03 -8.51 -4.84
C GLN A 115 23.84 -9.81 -4.87
N VAL A 116 23.42 -10.80 -4.08
CA VAL A 116 23.98 -12.16 -4.04
C VAL A 116 22.89 -13.15 -4.41
N GLU A 117 23.29 -14.17 -5.15
CA GLU A 117 22.46 -15.32 -5.48
C GLU A 117 22.83 -16.48 -4.55
N ILE A 118 21.82 -17.11 -3.96
CA ILE A 118 21.94 -18.15 -2.95
C ILE A 118 21.15 -19.35 -3.47
N ALA A 119 21.82 -20.51 -3.59
CA ALA A 119 21.12 -21.73 -3.95
C ALA A 119 20.06 -22.10 -2.89
N TRP A 120 18.96 -22.68 -3.32
CA TRP A 120 17.87 -23.05 -2.41
C TRP A 120 18.34 -23.96 -1.29
N GLU A 121 19.24 -24.88 -1.57
CA GLU A 121 19.82 -25.84 -0.63
C GLU A 121 20.63 -25.16 0.47
N ASP A 122 21.26 -24.03 0.15
CA ASP A 122 22.15 -23.29 1.05
C ASP A 122 21.41 -22.28 1.94
N ARG A 123 20.07 -22.18 1.83
CA ARG A 123 19.27 -21.16 2.53
C ARG A 123 19.28 -21.25 4.07
N PHE A 124 19.83 -22.33 4.61
CA PHE A 124 20.02 -22.53 6.04
C PHE A 124 21.50 -22.60 6.44
N ASP A 125 22.44 -22.39 5.54
CA ASP A 125 23.87 -22.37 5.84
C ASP A 125 24.21 -21.13 6.69
N GLU A 126 24.57 -21.36 7.97
CA GLU A 126 24.82 -20.29 8.93
C GLU A 126 26.00 -19.39 8.51
N GLU A 127 27.07 -19.97 7.93
CA GLU A 127 28.25 -19.21 7.50
C GLU A 127 27.87 -18.27 6.33
N LEU A 128 27.07 -18.76 5.39
CA LEU A 128 26.56 -17.96 4.28
C LEU A 128 25.60 -16.87 4.78
N LEU A 129 24.66 -17.21 5.67
CA LEU A 129 23.67 -16.28 6.21
C LEU A 129 24.30 -15.11 6.96
N ASP A 130 25.45 -15.32 7.61
CA ASP A 130 26.19 -14.27 8.30
C ASP A 130 26.78 -13.20 7.33
N THR A 131 26.93 -13.51 6.05
CA THR A 131 27.38 -12.57 5.01
C THR A 131 26.26 -11.73 4.40
N ILE A 132 25.00 -12.08 4.68
CA ILE A 132 23.81 -11.48 4.09
C ILE A 132 23.28 -10.32 4.95
N ALA A 133 22.95 -9.21 4.30
CA ALA A 133 22.39 -8.03 4.95
C ALA A 133 21.03 -8.32 5.58
N ASP A 134 20.77 -7.78 6.76
CA ASP A 134 19.52 -7.97 7.53
C ASP A 134 18.27 -7.62 6.74
N THR A 135 18.36 -6.69 5.80
CA THR A 135 17.25 -6.28 4.92
C THR A 135 16.78 -7.35 3.95
N SER A 136 17.56 -8.43 3.77
CA SER A 136 17.23 -9.56 2.90
C SER A 136 16.37 -10.62 3.60
N PHE A 137 16.28 -10.56 4.93
CA PHE A 137 15.57 -11.58 5.70
C PHE A 137 14.16 -11.17 6.06
N ILE A 138 13.29 -12.18 6.04
CA ILE A 138 12.01 -12.14 6.74
C ILE A 138 12.30 -12.43 8.23
N THR A 139 11.88 -11.52 9.10
CA THR A 139 12.13 -11.65 10.55
C THR A 139 10.86 -12.08 11.27
N VAL A 140 10.94 -13.20 11.97
CA VAL A 140 9.83 -13.75 12.79
C VAL A 140 10.26 -13.81 14.24
N GLY A 141 9.39 -13.37 15.14
CA GLY A 141 9.66 -13.38 16.58
C GLY A 141 8.35 -13.55 17.38
N VAL A 142 7.71 -14.71 17.24
CA VAL A 142 6.40 -15.01 17.87
C VAL A 142 6.53 -15.89 19.11
N GLU A 143 7.73 -16.39 19.39
CA GLU A 143 8.01 -17.23 20.56
C GLU A 143 8.79 -16.48 21.64
N LYS A 144 8.68 -16.95 22.86
CA LYS A 144 9.50 -16.50 23.99
C LYS A 144 10.34 -17.65 24.54
N ASP A 145 11.58 -17.37 24.90
CA ASP A 145 12.43 -18.31 25.60
C ASP A 145 11.95 -18.53 27.06
N VAL A 146 12.60 -19.45 27.75
CA VAL A 146 12.31 -19.78 29.17
C VAL A 146 12.45 -18.57 30.13
N LYS A 147 13.10 -17.49 29.69
CA LYS A 147 13.27 -16.22 30.43
C LYS A 147 12.23 -15.16 30.00
N GLY A 148 11.30 -15.51 29.10
CA GLY A 148 10.28 -14.59 28.59
C GLY A 148 10.78 -13.62 27.50
N LYS A 149 12.00 -13.80 26.99
CA LYS A 149 12.56 -12.98 25.94
C LYS A 149 12.13 -13.49 24.56
N THR A 150 11.73 -12.59 23.67
CA THR A 150 11.38 -12.95 22.28
C THR A 150 12.57 -13.60 21.55
N VAL A 151 12.30 -14.75 20.95
CA VAL A 151 13.23 -15.46 20.09
C VAL A 151 13.03 -15.02 18.66
N TYR A 152 14.08 -14.52 18.02
CA TYR A 152 14.01 -14.06 16.63
C TYR A 152 14.59 -15.14 15.71
N LYS A 153 13.84 -15.42 14.65
CA LYS A 153 14.24 -16.27 13.52
C LYS A 153 14.33 -15.42 12.26
N LYS A 154 15.28 -15.72 11.39
CA LYS A 154 15.47 -15.05 10.10
C LYS A 154 15.37 -16.08 8.98
N PHE A 155 14.58 -15.77 7.97
CA PHE A 155 14.34 -16.64 6.82
C PHE A 155 14.66 -15.88 5.53
N LEU A 156 15.36 -16.52 4.61
CA LEU A 156 15.56 -15.99 3.26
C LEU A 156 14.34 -16.24 2.37
N SER A 157 13.56 -17.28 2.66
CA SER A 157 12.39 -17.66 1.90
C SER A 157 11.11 -17.45 2.71
N ALA A 158 10.09 -16.88 2.07
CA ALA A 158 8.74 -16.80 2.64
C ALA A 158 8.10 -18.19 2.78
N TYR A 159 8.52 -19.19 1.99
CA TYR A 159 8.07 -20.58 2.14
C TYR A 159 8.34 -21.09 3.55
N ASP A 160 9.61 -21.00 3.99
CA ASP A 160 10.03 -21.47 5.31
C ASP A 160 9.46 -20.60 6.45
N ALA A 161 9.35 -19.28 6.23
CA ALA A 161 8.76 -18.36 7.21
C ALA A 161 7.27 -18.63 7.46
N VAL A 162 6.50 -18.97 6.42
CA VAL A 162 5.07 -19.32 6.54
C VAL A 162 4.90 -20.65 7.24
N GLU A 163 5.73 -21.66 6.91
CA GLU A 163 5.72 -22.95 7.60
C GLU A 163 5.96 -22.78 9.11
N TYR A 164 7.00 -22.04 9.48
CA TYR A 164 7.31 -21.74 10.87
C TYR A 164 6.19 -20.97 11.59
N LEU A 165 5.58 -19.98 10.91
CA LEU A 165 4.46 -19.21 11.47
C LEU A 165 3.20 -20.03 11.65
N ASN A 166 2.93 -21.01 10.78
CA ASN A 166 1.82 -21.94 10.94
C ASN A 166 1.90 -22.77 12.22
N GLU A 167 3.11 -23.09 12.67
CA GLU A 167 3.34 -23.87 13.89
C GLU A 167 3.29 -23.02 15.17
N HIS A 168 3.61 -21.70 15.10
CA HIS A 168 3.94 -20.90 16.28
C HIS A 168 3.08 -19.64 16.45
N LEU A 169 2.38 -19.17 15.41
CA LEU A 169 1.52 -17.98 15.48
C LEU A 169 0.10 -18.39 15.90
N GLU A 170 -0.35 -17.90 17.05
CA GLU A 170 -1.67 -18.19 17.61
C GLU A 170 -2.64 -17.01 17.46
N ASP A 171 -3.95 -17.33 17.37
CA ASP A 171 -5.01 -16.31 17.35
C ASP A 171 -4.97 -15.44 18.62
N GLY A 172 -5.11 -14.14 18.46
CA GLY A 172 -5.11 -13.18 19.55
C GLY A 172 -3.72 -12.73 20.04
N MET A 173 -2.61 -13.30 19.55
CA MET A 173 -1.28 -12.77 19.86
C MET A 173 -1.16 -11.29 19.47
N ILE A 174 -0.62 -10.44 20.36
CA ILE A 174 -0.36 -9.05 20.05
C ILE A 174 0.95 -8.95 19.30
N VAL A 175 0.87 -8.54 18.04
CA VAL A 175 1.99 -8.55 17.09
C VAL A 175 2.30 -7.15 16.56
N ASN A 176 3.56 -6.97 16.15
CA ASN A 176 4.01 -5.86 15.32
C ASN A 176 4.39 -6.47 13.96
N VAL A 177 3.57 -6.21 12.96
CA VAL A 177 3.75 -6.69 11.59
C VAL A 177 4.26 -5.54 10.73
N LYS A 178 5.30 -5.77 9.95
CA LYS A 178 5.86 -4.81 9.01
C LYS A 178 5.99 -5.44 7.63
N GLY A 179 5.92 -4.59 6.62
CA GLY A 179 6.09 -5.06 5.25
C GLY A 179 6.09 -3.94 4.23
N ASN A 180 6.07 -4.35 2.98
CA ASN A 180 6.08 -3.47 1.83
C ASN A 180 4.68 -3.36 1.21
N ILE A 181 4.38 -2.16 0.67
CA ILE A 181 3.20 -1.95 -0.15
C ILE A 181 3.62 -2.07 -1.61
N GLY A 182 2.99 -2.99 -2.34
CA GLY A 182 3.18 -3.18 -3.77
C GLY A 182 1.95 -2.74 -4.55
N TYR A 183 2.17 -2.32 -5.78
CA TYR A 183 1.12 -1.88 -6.71
C TYR A 183 1.21 -2.68 -7.99
N SER A 184 0.07 -3.11 -8.48
CA SER A 184 -0.05 -3.77 -9.78
C SER A 184 -1.36 -3.37 -10.43
N GLU A 185 -1.43 -3.53 -11.74
CA GLU A 185 -2.64 -3.25 -12.51
C GLU A 185 -3.16 -4.54 -13.14
N TYR A 186 -4.46 -4.77 -13.00
CA TYR A 186 -5.18 -5.86 -13.64
C TYR A 186 -6.55 -5.35 -14.09
N GLU A 187 -6.88 -5.55 -15.37
CA GLU A 187 -8.16 -5.11 -15.97
C GLU A 187 -8.53 -3.66 -15.57
N ASP A 188 -7.59 -2.73 -15.81
CA ASP A 188 -7.72 -1.30 -15.48
C ASP A 188 -7.86 -0.96 -13.98
N ASN A 189 -7.77 -1.94 -13.10
CA ASN A 189 -7.83 -1.72 -11.66
C ASN A 189 -6.43 -1.78 -11.03
N VAL A 190 -6.09 -0.74 -10.28
CA VAL A 190 -4.85 -0.73 -9.47
C VAL A 190 -5.09 -1.52 -8.20
N THR A 191 -4.38 -2.63 -8.06
CA THR A 191 -4.41 -3.48 -6.88
C THR A 191 -3.28 -3.10 -5.93
N VAL A 192 -3.60 -3.00 -4.65
CA VAL A 192 -2.64 -2.74 -3.57
C VAL A 192 -2.40 -4.02 -2.79
N LYS A 193 -1.15 -4.45 -2.72
CA LYS A 193 -0.71 -5.61 -1.94
C LYS A 193 0.09 -5.16 -0.73
N LYS A 194 -0.11 -5.81 0.39
CA LYS A 194 0.67 -5.63 1.61
C LYS A 194 1.47 -6.90 1.88
N GLU A 195 2.73 -6.90 1.43
CA GLU A 195 3.64 -8.03 1.55
C GLU A 195 4.37 -7.97 2.89
N ILE A 196 4.13 -8.94 3.75
CA ILE A 196 4.70 -9.02 5.10
C ILE A 196 6.15 -9.46 5.01
N THR A 197 7.04 -8.72 5.66
CA THR A 197 8.47 -9.03 5.77
C THR A 197 8.93 -9.22 7.22
N SER A 198 8.08 -8.91 8.20
CA SER A 198 8.37 -9.13 9.61
C SER A 198 7.10 -9.30 10.42
N ILE A 199 7.09 -10.29 11.32
CA ILE A 199 6.06 -10.51 12.34
C ILE A 199 6.77 -10.80 13.66
N VAL A 200 6.60 -9.91 14.64
CA VAL A 200 7.21 -10.09 15.97
C VAL A 200 6.19 -9.76 17.05
N LEU A 201 6.34 -10.36 18.23
CA LEU A 201 5.51 -10.00 19.39
C LEU A 201 5.65 -8.51 19.67
N SER A 202 4.54 -7.83 19.85
CA SER A 202 4.52 -6.41 20.20
C SER A 202 4.89 -6.21 21.66
N LYS A 203 5.47 -5.03 21.93
CA LYS A 203 5.65 -4.54 23.29
C LYS A 203 4.48 -3.69 23.77
N VAL A 204 3.55 -3.38 22.86
CA VAL A 204 2.32 -2.64 23.16
C VAL A 204 1.33 -3.63 23.76
N GLU A 205 0.81 -3.29 24.94
CA GLU A 205 -0.15 -4.14 25.68
C GLU A 205 -1.55 -3.49 25.69
N ASP A 206 -1.63 -2.15 25.60
CA ASP A 206 -2.89 -1.42 25.59
C ASP A 206 -3.46 -1.35 24.17
N GLU A 207 -4.71 -1.77 24.01
CA GLU A 207 -5.43 -1.71 22.74
C GLU A 207 -5.62 -0.27 22.23
N ALA A 208 -5.58 0.73 23.13
CA ALA A 208 -5.60 2.13 22.74
C ALA A 208 -4.38 2.57 21.90
N ASP A 209 -3.28 1.81 22.01
CA ASP A 209 -2.04 2.05 21.25
C ASP A 209 -1.95 1.22 19.95
N PHE A 210 -2.98 0.41 19.65
CA PHE A 210 -3.05 -0.35 18.40
C PHE A 210 -3.18 0.61 17.23
N LYS A 211 -2.52 0.26 16.11
CA LYS A 211 -2.50 1.13 14.93
C LYS A 211 -2.12 0.39 13.66
N ALA A 212 -2.61 0.89 12.56
CA ALA A 212 -2.18 0.54 11.22
C ALA A 212 -1.67 1.79 10.51
N THR A 213 -0.41 1.82 10.14
CA THR A 213 0.23 2.99 9.55
C THR A 213 0.94 2.65 8.26
N PHE A 214 1.11 3.66 7.40
CA PHE A 214 1.92 3.54 6.18
C PHE A 214 2.92 4.69 6.06
N THR A 215 3.96 4.43 5.27
CA THR A 215 4.89 5.44 4.75
C THR A 215 4.97 5.25 3.24
N GLN A 216 4.66 6.29 2.47
CA GLN A 216 4.56 6.19 1.02
C GLN A 216 5.18 7.40 0.35
N THR A 217 6.05 7.16 -0.64
CA THR A 217 6.50 8.20 -1.57
C THR A 217 5.47 8.35 -2.68
N ILE A 218 4.97 9.57 -2.85
CA ILE A 218 3.94 9.93 -3.84
C ILE A 218 4.47 10.98 -4.80
N LEU A 219 3.94 10.97 -6.01
CA LEU A 219 4.15 11.96 -7.04
C LEU A 219 2.90 12.84 -7.12
N ILE A 220 3.07 14.16 -7.03
CA ILE A 220 2.00 15.13 -6.93
C ILE A 220 2.03 16.03 -8.16
N ALA A 221 0.91 16.08 -8.90
CA ALA A 221 0.71 16.94 -10.06
C ALA A 221 0.00 18.25 -9.69
N PHE A 222 -0.16 19.15 -10.65
CA PHE A 222 -0.77 20.47 -10.44
C PHE A 222 -2.22 20.41 -9.92
N ASP A 223 -2.99 19.41 -10.36
CA ASP A 223 -4.41 19.20 -10.07
C ASP A 223 -4.66 18.05 -9.07
N SER A 224 -3.65 17.71 -8.27
CA SER A 224 -3.73 16.58 -7.33
C SER A 224 -4.68 16.82 -6.15
N ILE A 225 -4.85 18.06 -5.68
CA ILE A 225 -5.70 18.38 -4.54
C ILE A 225 -7.16 18.36 -4.97
N GLY A 226 -7.95 17.47 -4.39
CA GLY A 226 -9.37 17.31 -4.69
C GLY A 226 -10.28 17.99 -3.65
N LYS A 227 -11.52 17.55 -3.59
CA LYS A 227 -12.56 18.13 -2.73
C LYS A 227 -12.40 17.69 -1.27
N LYS A 228 -12.89 18.56 -0.36
CA LYS A 228 -13.07 18.23 1.05
C LYS A 228 -14.26 17.27 1.22
N ASP A 229 -14.05 16.23 2.01
CA ASP A 229 -15.09 15.36 2.54
C ASP A 229 -15.39 15.79 3.98
N PRO A 230 -16.53 16.44 4.25
CA PRO A 230 -16.88 16.93 5.58
C PRO A 230 -17.23 15.80 6.54
N GLU A 231 -17.75 14.66 6.06
CA GLU A 231 -18.14 13.53 6.91
C GLU A 231 -16.91 12.81 7.44
N LYS A 232 -15.90 12.64 6.58
CA LYS A 232 -14.62 12.00 6.95
C LYS A 232 -13.60 12.97 7.53
N ASN A 233 -13.87 14.25 7.49
CA ASN A 233 -12.95 15.32 7.86
C ASN A 233 -11.59 15.19 7.13
N THR A 234 -11.65 14.96 5.82
CA THR A 234 -10.47 14.77 4.97
C THR A 234 -10.57 15.59 3.69
N ILE A 235 -9.44 15.70 2.98
CA ILE A 235 -9.33 16.29 1.65
C ILE A 235 -8.80 15.21 0.72
N ALA A 236 -9.48 14.97 -0.39
CA ALA A 236 -9.03 14.02 -1.40
C ALA A 236 -7.71 14.47 -2.04
N LEU A 237 -6.81 13.54 -2.30
CA LEU A 237 -5.55 13.77 -2.98
C LEU A 237 -5.35 12.72 -4.07
N ASN A 238 -5.43 13.15 -5.33
CA ASN A 238 -5.16 12.32 -6.49
C ASN A 238 -3.65 12.38 -6.79
N ALA A 239 -2.93 11.35 -6.40
CA ALA A 239 -1.49 11.29 -6.59
C ALA A 239 -1.10 10.06 -7.41
N TYR A 240 0.19 9.91 -7.67
CA TYR A 240 0.73 8.71 -8.30
C TYR A 240 1.74 8.05 -7.36
N VAL A 241 1.85 6.74 -7.50
CA VAL A 241 2.87 5.91 -6.84
C VAL A 241 3.71 5.22 -7.91
N VAL A 242 4.94 4.88 -7.57
CA VAL A 242 5.84 4.18 -8.51
C VAL A 242 6.14 2.81 -7.97
N ASP A 243 5.95 1.78 -8.80
CA ASP A 243 6.40 0.43 -8.51
C ASP A 243 7.11 -0.22 -9.69
N TYR A 244 7.92 -1.24 -9.40
CA TYR A 244 8.69 -1.94 -10.41
C TYR A 244 7.88 -3.10 -10.99
N VAL A 245 7.82 -3.15 -12.32
CA VAL A 245 7.24 -4.27 -13.06
C VAL A 245 8.34 -5.01 -13.78
N GLY A 246 8.51 -6.28 -13.46
CA GLY A 246 9.51 -7.14 -14.08
C GLY A 246 9.00 -7.79 -15.36
N LYS A 247 8.49 -9.02 -15.24
CA LYS A 247 7.99 -9.85 -16.35
C LYS A 247 6.56 -10.32 -16.08
N PRO A 248 5.54 -9.46 -16.25
CA PRO A 248 4.16 -9.85 -16.05
C PRO A 248 3.76 -10.93 -17.06
N LYS A 249 2.78 -11.74 -16.67
CA LYS A 249 2.17 -12.76 -17.56
C LYS A 249 0.87 -12.19 -18.13
N ILE A 250 0.83 -12.01 -19.46
CA ILE A 250 -0.31 -11.48 -20.19
C ILE A 250 -0.72 -12.52 -21.23
N ASP A 251 -1.98 -12.92 -21.24
CA ASP A 251 -2.51 -13.98 -22.10
C ASP A 251 -1.61 -15.24 -22.13
N GLY A 252 -1.14 -15.62 -20.94
CA GLY A 252 -0.29 -16.79 -20.75
C GLY A 252 1.19 -16.60 -21.11
N LYS A 253 1.60 -15.47 -21.71
CA LYS A 253 2.98 -15.19 -22.12
C LYS A 253 3.66 -14.22 -21.15
N LYS A 254 4.94 -14.48 -20.83
CA LYS A 254 5.77 -13.54 -20.07
C LYS A 254 6.20 -12.38 -20.97
N VAL A 255 5.89 -11.15 -20.55
CA VAL A 255 6.27 -9.90 -21.26
C VAL A 255 7.40 -9.23 -20.47
N ASP A 256 8.50 -8.90 -21.13
CA ASP A 256 9.68 -8.30 -20.49
C ASP A 256 9.54 -6.77 -20.44
N ILE A 257 9.09 -6.23 -19.30
CA ILE A 257 8.95 -4.78 -19.06
C ILE A 257 10.18 -4.22 -18.34
N LYS A 258 10.53 -4.75 -17.17
CA LYS A 258 11.69 -4.38 -16.34
C LYS A 258 11.84 -2.87 -16.14
N LYS A 259 10.75 -2.19 -15.82
CA LYS A 259 10.71 -0.73 -15.62
C LYS A 259 9.91 -0.34 -14.38
N ASN A 260 10.20 0.84 -13.87
CA ASN A 260 9.37 1.49 -12.88
C ASN A 260 8.15 2.11 -13.56
N ILE A 261 6.97 1.76 -13.09
CA ILE A 261 5.67 2.12 -13.64
C ILE A 261 4.95 3.06 -12.65
N THR A 262 4.23 4.02 -13.20
CA THR A 262 3.39 4.96 -12.46
C THR A 262 1.97 4.39 -12.35
N TYR A 263 1.44 4.34 -11.13
CA TYR A 263 0.07 3.95 -10.84
C TYR A 263 -0.70 5.12 -10.23
N PRO A 264 -1.88 5.49 -10.74
CA PRO A 264 -2.75 6.47 -10.10
C PRO A 264 -3.26 5.90 -8.77
N LYS A 265 -3.23 6.72 -7.72
CA LYS A 265 -3.73 6.33 -6.40
C LYS A 265 -4.36 7.52 -5.70
N MET A 266 -5.60 7.36 -5.27
CA MET A 266 -6.27 8.31 -4.42
C MET A 266 -5.83 8.09 -2.96
N PHE A 267 -5.46 9.17 -2.31
CA PHE A 267 -5.21 9.30 -0.89
C PHE A 267 -6.21 10.30 -0.30
N GLU A 268 -6.25 10.34 0.99
CA GLU A 268 -6.95 11.39 1.73
C GLU A 268 -5.96 12.12 2.63
N VAL A 269 -6.11 13.41 2.82
CA VAL A 269 -5.32 14.20 3.77
C VAL A 269 -6.20 14.52 4.95
N ALA A 270 -5.82 14.09 6.15
CA ALA A 270 -6.57 14.40 7.37
C ALA A 270 -6.57 15.90 7.66
N ILE A 271 -7.73 16.42 8.03
CA ILE A 271 -7.83 17.79 8.50
C ILE A 271 -7.52 17.79 10.00
N ASN A 272 -6.48 18.52 10.38
CA ASN A 272 -6.06 18.66 11.78
C ASN A 272 -7.12 19.44 12.59
N ASP A 273 -7.16 19.25 13.91
CA ASP A 273 -8.02 20.01 14.82
C ASP A 273 -7.83 21.53 14.68
N ASN A 274 -6.63 21.96 14.29
CA ASN A 274 -6.40 23.31 13.82
C ASN A 274 -6.29 23.31 12.28
N PRO A 275 -7.34 23.72 11.56
CA PRO A 275 -7.39 23.73 10.10
C PRO A 275 -6.28 24.54 9.43
N GLU A 276 -5.79 25.60 10.07
CA GLU A 276 -4.67 26.40 9.54
C GLU A 276 -3.39 25.56 9.36
N ILE A 277 -3.16 24.55 10.19
CA ILE A 277 -2.00 23.66 10.07
C ILE A 277 -2.13 22.84 8.78
N THR A 278 -3.32 22.30 8.51
CA THR A 278 -3.61 21.57 7.28
C THR A 278 -3.46 22.48 6.06
N ALA A 279 -4.01 23.69 6.11
CA ALA A 279 -3.87 24.68 5.03
C ALA A 279 -2.41 24.99 4.71
N LYS A 280 -1.59 25.26 5.73
CA LYS A 280 -0.15 25.51 5.58
C LYS A 280 0.60 24.31 5.02
N MET A 281 0.24 23.10 5.46
CA MET A 281 0.82 21.85 4.99
C MET A 281 0.48 21.62 3.50
N LEU A 282 -0.78 21.82 3.10
CA LEU A 282 -1.22 21.69 1.72
C LEU A 282 -0.51 22.69 0.81
N GLN A 283 -0.48 23.98 1.18
CA GLN A 283 0.22 25.01 0.40
C GLN A 283 1.71 24.72 0.23
N LYS A 284 2.37 24.25 1.27
CA LYS A 284 3.82 24.09 1.27
C LYS A 284 4.29 22.83 0.53
N PHE A 285 3.57 21.71 0.68
CA PHE A 285 4.06 20.40 0.23
C PHE A 285 3.21 19.77 -0.88
N PHE A 286 1.92 20.06 -0.93
CA PHE A 286 1.00 19.39 -1.86
C PHE A 286 0.62 20.27 -3.05
N LYS A 287 0.66 21.60 -2.91
CA LYS A 287 0.39 22.50 -4.03
C LYS A 287 1.58 22.57 -4.99
N VAL A 288 1.37 22.11 -6.23
CA VAL A 288 2.35 22.26 -7.30
C VAL A 288 2.18 23.63 -7.94
N LYS A 289 3.25 24.44 -7.98
CA LYS A 289 3.20 25.84 -8.43
C LYS A 289 3.17 26.00 -9.95
N LYS A 290 3.74 25.05 -10.67
CA LYS A 290 3.89 25.13 -12.13
C LYS A 290 3.23 23.93 -12.80
N LYS A 291 2.25 24.20 -13.67
CA LYS A 291 1.60 23.19 -14.49
C LYS A 291 2.63 22.42 -15.34
N GLY A 292 2.48 21.11 -15.44
CA GLY A 292 3.39 20.22 -16.18
C GLY A 292 4.63 19.78 -15.37
N THR A 293 4.73 20.14 -14.09
CA THR A 293 5.77 19.63 -13.19
C THR A 293 5.20 18.72 -12.13
N ILE A 294 6.03 17.81 -11.61
CA ILE A 294 5.67 16.81 -10.61
C ILE A 294 6.57 16.98 -9.39
N ASN A 295 5.97 17.17 -8.24
CA ASN A 295 6.66 17.14 -6.95
C ASN A 295 6.74 15.69 -6.43
N VAL A 296 7.79 15.38 -5.70
CA VAL A 296 7.95 14.09 -4.98
C VAL A 296 7.89 14.36 -3.49
N LEU A 297 7.01 13.66 -2.79
CA LEU A 297 6.84 13.79 -1.35
C LEU A 297 6.72 12.40 -0.73
N THR A 298 7.44 12.16 0.36
CA THR A 298 7.16 10.98 1.20
C THR A 298 6.26 11.39 2.35
N VAL A 299 5.19 10.64 2.55
CA VAL A 299 4.14 10.90 3.55
C VAL A 299 3.99 9.73 4.50
N MET A 300 3.50 10.03 5.69
CA MET A 300 3.09 9.05 6.71
C MET A 300 1.60 9.25 7.00
N GLY A 301 0.92 8.15 7.27
CA GLY A 301 -0.50 8.21 7.60
C GLY A 301 -1.05 6.87 8.09
N ASP A 302 -2.36 6.80 8.20
CA ASP A 302 -3.09 5.66 8.71
C ASP A 302 -3.70 4.83 7.58
N LEU A 303 -3.59 3.51 7.72
CA LEU A 303 -4.32 2.53 6.93
C LEU A 303 -5.65 2.24 7.61
N ILE A 304 -6.75 2.51 6.94
CA ILE A 304 -8.09 2.21 7.43
C ILE A 304 -8.69 1.14 6.52
N GLU A 305 -8.88 -0.05 7.08
CA GLU A 305 -9.50 -1.19 6.39
C GLU A 305 -10.48 -1.85 7.34
N GLY A 306 -11.75 -1.85 7.03
CA GLY A 306 -12.74 -2.47 7.90
C GLY A 306 -14.15 -2.17 7.44
N ALA A 307 -15.13 -2.61 8.24
CA ALA A 307 -16.47 -2.05 8.11
C ALA A 307 -16.33 -0.55 8.40
N ALA A 308 -16.86 0.28 7.51
CA ALA A 308 -17.09 1.67 7.89
C ALA A 308 -17.75 1.63 9.27
N ILE A 309 -17.19 2.35 10.25
CA ILE A 309 -17.95 2.65 11.45
C ILE A 309 -19.05 3.60 10.95
N VAL A 310 -20.08 3.02 10.33
CA VAL A 310 -21.34 3.70 10.19
C VAL A 310 -21.74 3.90 11.64
N ASN A 311 -21.86 5.14 12.08
CA ASN A 311 -22.56 5.44 13.31
C ASN A 311 -24.00 4.96 13.08
N ILE A 312 -24.23 3.66 13.32
CA ILE A 312 -25.55 3.06 13.20
C ILE A 312 -26.36 3.68 14.33
N THR A 313 -27.25 4.58 13.91
CA THR A 313 -28.24 5.16 14.81
C THR A 313 -29.36 4.13 15.02
N GLU A 314 -30.23 4.35 16.00
CA GLU A 314 -31.43 3.51 16.19
C GLU A 314 -32.29 3.42 14.92
N ASP A 315 -32.30 4.46 14.10
CA ASP A 315 -33.06 4.52 12.85
C ASP A 315 -32.50 3.60 11.74
N ASP A 316 -31.22 3.26 11.82
CA ASP A 316 -30.54 2.38 10.85
C ASP A 316 -30.69 0.89 11.18
N ILE A 317 -31.24 0.55 12.36
CA ILE A 317 -31.48 -0.83 12.76
C ILE A 317 -32.80 -1.30 12.12
N PRO A 318 -32.77 -2.41 11.33
CA PRO A 318 -33.99 -3.00 10.76
C PRO A 318 -35.03 -3.34 11.83
N ASP A 319 -36.31 -3.20 11.49
CA ASP A 319 -37.40 -3.36 12.46
C ASP A 319 -37.47 -4.76 13.07
N ASP A 320 -37.15 -5.80 12.30
CA ASP A 320 -37.03 -7.18 12.79
C ASP A 320 -35.94 -7.37 13.82
N ILE A 321 -34.86 -6.60 13.74
CA ILE A 321 -33.79 -6.60 14.75
C ILE A 321 -34.18 -5.77 15.98
N LYS A 322 -34.92 -4.68 15.81
CA LYS A 322 -35.48 -3.92 16.92
C LYS A 322 -36.42 -4.78 17.78
N GLU A 323 -37.26 -5.63 17.15
CA GLU A 323 -38.10 -6.60 17.87
C GLU A 323 -37.25 -7.58 18.72
N LEU A 324 -36.09 -8.04 18.20
CA LEU A 324 -35.19 -8.91 18.98
C LEU A 324 -34.52 -8.21 20.16
N ILE A 325 -34.28 -6.90 20.04
CA ILE A 325 -33.80 -6.07 21.16
C ILE A 325 -34.89 -5.91 22.21
N GLU A 326 -36.14 -5.63 21.79
CA GLU A 326 -37.29 -5.52 22.70
C GLU A 326 -37.59 -6.82 23.44
N MET A 327 -37.37 -7.97 22.79
CA MET A 327 -37.46 -9.30 23.40
C MET A 327 -36.30 -9.61 24.35
N GLY A 328 -35.27 -8.77 24.43
CA GLY A 328 -34.09 -8.99 25.26
C GLY A 328 -33.14 -10.07 24.78
N LEU A 329 -33.25 -10.46 23.47
CA LEU A 329 -32.39 -11.46 22.86
C LEU A 329 -31.05 -10.90 22.37
N TYR A 330 -31.02 -9.60 22.09
CA TYR A 330 -29.80 -8.84 21.76
C TYR A 330 -29.76 -7.53 22.57
N SER A 331 -28.58 -7.12 22.95
CA SER A 331 -28.37 -5.73 23.37
C SER A 331 -28.33 -4.81 22.14
N GLU A 332 -28.66 -3.53 22.34
CA GLU A 332 -28.59 -2.51 21.29
C GLU A 332 -27.16 -2.43 20.69
N GLU A 333 -26.12 -2.54 21.52
CA GLU A 333 -24.72 -2.53 21.09
C GLU A 333 -24.38 -3.76 20.23
N GLU A 334 -24.83 -4.95 20.62
CA GLU A 334 -24.65 -6.17 19.84
C GLU A 334 -25.38 -6.11 18.50
N ALA A 335 -26.59 -5.57 18.49
CA ALA A 335 -27.37 -5.39 17.27
C ALA A 335 -26.71 -4.38 16.33
N LYS A 336 -26.27 -3.22 16.82
CA LYS A 336 -25.51 -2.22 16.06
C LYS A 336 -24.22 -2.81 15.48
N ALA A 337 -23.47 -3.57 16.28
CA ALA A 337 -22.24 -4.24 15.83
C ALA A 337 -22.53 -5.26 14.69
N LYS A 338 -23.63 -6.03 14.78
CA LYS A 338 -24.02 -6.99 13.74
C LYS A 338 -24.55 -6.31 12.47
N CYS A 339 -25.30 -5.23 12.59
CA CYS A 339 -25.75 -4.42 11.45
C CYS A 339 -24.55 -3.77 10.74
N ALA A 340 -23.51 -3.33 11.47
CA ALA A 340 -22.27 -2.83 10.92
C ALA A 340 -21.52 -3.90 10.11
N VAL A 341 -21.49 -5.14 10.59
CA VAL A 341 -20.80 -6.27 9.93
C VAL A 341 -21.53 -6.76 8.67
N GLY A 342 -22.85 -6.60 8.60
CA GLY A 342 -23.66 -7.06 7.45
C GLY A 342 -23.56 -6.20 6.20
N GLY A 343 -22.98 -5.01 6.29
CA GLY A 343 -22.77 -4.11 5.16
C GLY A 343 -21.54 -4.48 4.36
N ASN A 344 -21.69 -4.66 3.05
CA ASN A 344 -20.60 -4.93 2.07
C ASN A 344 -19.62 -3.74 1.89
N ASN A 345 -19.65 -2.76 2.79
CA ASN A 345 -18.87 -1.52 2.78
C ASN A 345 -17.59 -1.68 3.60
N ARG A 346 -16.66 -2.49 3.11
CA ARG A 346 -15.27 -2.42 3.62
C ARG A 346 -14.60 -1.21 2.98
N GLU A 347 -14.40 -0.18 3.78
CA GLU A 347 -13.56 0.94 3.36
C GLU A 347 -12.09 0.51 3.33
N ARG A 348 -11.37 0.97 2.30
CA ARG A 348 -9.91 0.83 2.19
C ARG A 348 -9.33 2.19 1.88
N ARG A 349 -8.85 2.87 2.90
CA ARG A 349 -8.38 4.25 2.81
C ARG A 349 -6.93 4.37 3.26
N MET A 350 -6.19 5.24 2.61
CA MET A 350 -4.85 5.66 3.03
C MET A 350 -4.94 7.15 3.40
N VAL A 351 -4.97 7.45 4.70
CA VAL A 351 -5.20 8.78 5.22
C VAL A 351 -3.86 9.39 5.63
N ILE A 352 -3.40 10.38 4.88
CA ILE A 352 -2.13 11.09 5.12
C ILE A 352 -2.30 12.02 6.33
N ILE A 353 -1.40 11.87 7.31
CA ILE A 353 -1.35 12.70 8.51
C ILE A 353 -0.27 13.78 8.40
N LYS A 354 0.89 13.43 7.83
CA LYS A 354 2.03 14.35 7.76
C LYS A 354 3.07 13.91 6.72
N PRO A 355 3.93 14.83 6.26
CA PRO A 355 5.15 14.49 5.54
C PRO A 355 6.12 13.69 6.39
N ASP A 356 6.86 12.77 5.75
CA ASP A 356 7.95 12.03 6.40
C ASP A 356 9.22 12.89 6.52
N ILE A 357 10.03 12.57 7.52
CA ILE A 357 11.33 13.21 7.75
C ILE A 357 12.43 12.23 7.33
N THR A 358 13.31 12.70 6.47
CA THR A 358 14.55 12.00 6.10
C THR A 358 15.76 12.73 6.63
N TYR A 359 16.92 12.07 6.60
CA TYR A 359 18.18 12.66 7.04
C TYR A 359 19.09 12.81 5.83
N VAL A 360 19.59 14.04 5.61
CA VAL A 360 20.52 14.38 4.52
C VAL A 360 21.86 14.76 5.11
N GLY A 361 22.95 14.30 4.49
CA GLY A 361 24.33 14.48 4.94
C GLY A 361 25.02 13.13 5.22
N GLN A 362 26.31 13.18 5.46
CA GLN A 362 27.12 12.02 5.81
C GLN A 362 27.47 12.06 7.30
N ASP A 363 27.46 10.89 7.93
CA ASP A 363 27.89 10.66 9.31
C ASP A 363 27.30 11.68 10.34
N ASP A 364 28.15 12.35 11.10
CA ASP A 364 27.77 13.29 12.16
C ASP A 364 27.15 14.61 11.64
N GLU A 365 27.20 14.88 10.33
CA GLU A 365 26.60 16.05 9.69
C GLU A 365 25.16 15.82 9.22
N ARG A 366 24.56 14.68 9.51
CA ARG A 366 23.18 14.36 9.13
C ARG A 366 22.18 15.33 9.75
N LYS A 367 21.43 16.02 8.88
CA LYS A 367 20.35 16.94 9.29
C LYS A 367 19.00 16.40 8.89
N PRO A 368 18.00 16.47 9.80
CA PRO A 368 16.63 16.10 9.46
C PRO A 368 16.06 17.10 8.45
N THR A 369 15.41 16.60 7.43
CA THR A 369 14.70 17.38 6.43
C THR A 369 13.42 16.68 6.03
N VAL A 370 12.42 17.42 5.52
CA VAL A 370 11.24 16.81 4.94
C VAL A 370 11.65 16.09 3.65
N ALA A 371 11.18 14.87 3.47
CA ALA A 371 11.42 14.07 2.27
C ALA A 371 10.60 14.62 1.08
N PHE A 372 10.96 15.81 0.60
CA PHE A 372 10.27 16.58 -0.42
C PHE A 372 11.24 17.08 -1.47
N GLU A 373 10.89 16.87 -2.76
CA GLU A 373 11.63 17.39 -3.90
C GLU A 373 10.63 18.11 -4.83
N GLU A 374 10.76 19.45 -4.93
CA GLU A 374 9.93 20.30 -5.80
C GLU A 374 10.35 20.14 -7.26
N ALA A 375 9.37 20.01 -8.16
CA ALA A 375 9.56 19.92 -9.62
C ALA A 375 10.64 18.88 -10.03
N LYS A 376 10.66 17.71 -9.36
CA LYS A 376 11.63 16.64 -9.61
C LYS A 376 11.51 16.06 -11.01
N TYR A 377 10.27 15.90 -11.46
CA TYR A 377 9.90 15.34 -12.76
C TYR A 377 8.99 16.30 -13.51
N ASP A 378 8.83 16.05 -14.81
CA ASP A 378 7.79 16.63 -15.62
C ASP A 378 6.62 15.61 -15.77
N ASP A 379 5.43 16.04 -16.14
CA ASP A 379 4.28 15.16 -16.39
C ASP A 379 4.58 14.15 -17.51
N THR A 380 5.43 14.50 -18.48
CA THR A 380 5.90 13.61 -19.56
C THR A 380 6.86 12.51 -19.07
N ASP A 381 7.42 12.61 -17.87
CA ASP A 381 8.25 11.56 -17.27
C ASP A 381 7.41 10.43 -16.66
N LEU A 382 6.10 10.66 -16.41
CA LEU A 382 5.19 9.62 -15.93
C LEU A 382 5.09 8.50 -16.98
N TYR A 383 5.20 7.25 -16.52
CA TYR A 383 5.22 6.09 -17.39
C TYR A 383 4.24 5.04 -16.89
N PHE A 384 3.14 4.90 -17.58
CA PHE A 384 2.02 4.08 -17.17
C PHE A 384 2.12 2.64 -17.71
N TYR A 385 1.40 1.72 -17.08
CA TYR A 385 1.43 0.29 -17.41
C TYR A 385 1.03 -0.01 -18.85
N GLU A 386 -0.02 0.64 -19.36
CA GLU A 386 -0.47 0.52 -20.74
C GLU A 386 0.64 0.94 -21.74
N GLN A 387 1.34 2.05 -21.46
CA GLN A 387 2.46 2.47 -22.30
C GLN A 387 3.60 1.46 -22.30
N ALA A 388 3.85 0.83 -21.14
CA ALA A 388 4.88 -0.18 -21.01
C ALA A 388 4.54 -1.45 -21.80
N LEU A 389 3.25 -1.83 -21.84
CA LEU A 389 2.77 -2.94 -22.66
C LEU A 389 2.90 -2.65 -24.16
N ASN A 390 2.47 -1.46 -24.58
CA ASN A 390 2.60 -1.02 -25.99
C ASN A 390 4.07 -0.98 -26.43
N ASP A 391 4.98 -0.45 -25.60
CA ASP A 391 6.42 -0.43 -25.87
C ASP A 391 7.01 -1.86 -25.95
N ALA A 392 6.41 -2.81 -25.24
CA ALA A 392 6.79 -4.22 -25.27
C ALA A 392 6.09 -5.02 -26.41
N GLY A 393 5.32 -4.36 -27.27
CA GLY A 393 4.65 -4.96 -28.42
C GLY A 393 3.36 -5.72 -28.10
N VAL A 394 2.74 -5.45 -26.94
CA VAL A 394 1.43 -5.98 -26.57
C VAL A 394 0.37 -4.96 -26.98
N GLU A 395 -0.51 -5.32 -27.91
CA GLU A 395 -1.65 -4.45 -28.26
C GLU A 395 -2.67 -4.44 -27.12
N VAL A 396 -2.88 -3.26 -26.55
CA VAL A 396 -3.94 -3.01 -25.56
C VAL A 396 -5.17 -2.49 -26.31
N ASN A 397 -6.27 -3.25 -26.32
CA ASN A 397 -7.51 -2.85 -26.96
C ASN A 397 -8.14 -1.66 -26.25
N ASN A 398 -7.89 -0.44 -26.73
CA ASN A 398 -8.58 0.76 -26.29
C ASN A 398 -10.00 0.76 -26.84
N THR A 399 -11.00 0.48 -26.04
CA THR A 399 -12.40 0.83 -26.36
C THR A 399 -12.50 2.36 -26.32
N ASP A 400 -12.57 2.97 -27.51
CA ASP A 400 -12.70 4.41 -27.71
C ASP A 400 -14.14 4.85 -27.40
N ASP A 401 -14.44 5.10 -26.11
CA ASP A 401 -15.67 5.78 -25.72
C ASP A 401 -15.44 7.31 -25.80
N GLY A 402 -15.89 7.89 -26.91
CA GLY A 402 -15.78 9.31 -27.22
C GLY A 402 -16.44 10.20 -26.16
N VAL A 403 -15.63 10.92 -25.40
CA VAL A 403 -16.06 12.03 -24.56
C VAL A 403 -15.52 13.33 -25.15
N SER A 404 -16.44 14.21 -25.53
CA SER A 404 -16.15 15.54 -26.06
C SER A 404 -15.56 16.46 -24.97
N ASP A 405 -14.54 17.21 -25.35
CA ASP A 405 -13.98 18.33 -24.56
C ASP A 405 -15.09 19.37 -24.27
N SER A 406 -15.31 19.67 -23.00
CA SER A 406 -15.99 20.88 -22.57
C SER A 406 -15.37 21.42 -21.29
N ASP A 407 -14.90 22.66 -21.44
CA ASP A 407 -14.79 23.74 -20.50
C ASP A 407 -13.66 23.78 -19.46
N ASP A 408 -12.79 24.76 -19.77
CA ASP A 408 -11.81 25.41 -18.91
C ASP A 408 -12.55 26.21 -17.80
N VAL A 409 -12.62 25.65 -16.58
CA VAL A 409 -13.06 26.38 -15.39
C VAL A 409 -11.84 26.72 -14.55
N SER A 410 -11.73 27.97 -14.14
CA SER A 410 -10.61 28.51 -13.35
C SER A 410 -10.61 27.94 -11.93
N GLU A 411 -9.83 26.87 -11.71
CA GLU A 411 -9.74 26.15 -10.43
C GLU A 411 -8.91 26.89 -9.34
N GLU A 412 -8.32 28.03 -9.65
CA GLU A 412 -7.54 28.81 -8.65
C GLU A 412 -8.42 29.47 -7.58
N ASP A 413 -9.62 29.88 -7.94
CA ASP A 413 -10.56 30.55 -7.01
C ASP A 413 -11.20 29.55 -6.03
N ASP A 414 -11.38 28.30 -6.42
CA ASP A 414 -11.99 27.26 -5.58
C ASP A 414 -11.07 26.81 -4.43
N LEU A 415 -9.76 26.73 -4.66
CA LEU A 415 -8.81 26.32 -3.63
C LEU A 415 -8.65 27.39 -2.54
N LEU A 416 -8.60 28.66 -2.94
CA LEU A 416 -8.55 29.79 -2.00
C LEU A 416 -9.84 29.89 -1.20
N ALA A 417 -11.01 29.74 -1.84
CA ALA A 417 -12.30 29.70 -1.15
C ALA A 417 -12.44 28.51 -0.20
N MET A 418 -11.82 27.38 -0.52
CA MET A 418 -11.79 26.19 0.33
C MET A 418 -10.88 26.37 1.55
N LEU A 419 -9.78 27.11 1.39
CA LEU A 419 -8.84 27.43 2.48
C LEU A 419 -9.34 28.59 3.35
N ASP A 420 -10.08 29.55 2.80
CA ASP A 420 -10.66 30.69 3.53
C ASP A 420 -11.90 30.29 4.37
N ASN A 421 -12.53 29.15 4.04
CA ASN A 421 -13.68 28.59 4.77
C ASN A 421 -13.29 27.48 5.79
N MET A 422 -12.01 27.29 6.07
CA MET A 422 -11.49 26.38 7.09
C MET A 422 -11.19 27.12 8.39
#